data_16666f3330ef7f96581138ce26bf27f6
#
_entry.id   16666f3330ef7f96581138ce26bf27f6
#
_cell.length_a   1.000
_cell.length_b   1.000
_cell.length_c   1.000
_cell.angle_alpha   90.00
_cell.angle_beta   90.00
_cell.angle_gamma   90.00
#
_symmetry.space_group_name_H-M   'P 1'
#
loop_
_entity.id
_entity.type
_entity.pdbx_description
1 polymer ?
#
loop_
_entity_poly.entity_id
_entity_poly.type
_entity_poly.pdbx_seq_one_letter_code
_entity_poly.pdbx_strand_id
1 'polypeptide(L)'
;KSISFHVDKYYLAVGEKAKLNYSAIVVGEGHLNWSSEKEDIVSVSEGEIEGKSLGTSKVSLSDGTGKKAEVLVIVTDLLEKPVLNDKKKFLPCKAFTEEEALVFDEALETRIKNKGEGSRAALIETIRFLTLSFPYKISYFYENGRLTQNNVRNKADGEGRYYHKGLFLSENKFKDLVATHKGPAIWGCPLTNLEDHGKYKPGSKYPNGLDCSGFVTWALYNAGIDVGDIGAGIDPNVKDMSDIGEMHTLTYDYANSDDYHVGDLIARWGHTALIAGKDDQYLYIAESLLKGVRIEKVSYKNKNSGLYKYYAYINKLDEEYIANDDYLEMW
;
A
#
# COMPACT_ATOMS: atom_id res chain seq x y z
N LYS A 1 -16.60 23.53 19.64
CA LYS A 1 -15.18 23.79 19.37
C LYS A 1 -14.37 22.54 19.67
N SER A 2 -13.74 21.94 18.68
CA SER A 2 -12.83 20.80 18.84
C SER A 2 -11.71 20.90 17.83
N ILE A 3 -10.51 20.48 18.24
CA ILE A 3 -9.37 20.24 17.38
C ILE A 3 -8.90 18.82 17.66
N SER A 4 -8.69 18.03 16.62
CA SER A 4 -8.14 16.68 16.74
C SER A 4 -7.35 16.31 15.51
N PHE A 5 -6.24 15.61 15.68
CA PHE A 5 -5.58 14.91 14.60
C PHE A 5 -6.34 13.62 14.27
N HIS A 6 -6.18 13.12 13.06
CA HIS A 6 -6.73 11.83 12.65
C HIS A 6 -5.99 10.67 13.31
N VAL A 7 -4.79 10.92 13.81
CA VAL A 7 -3.91 9.96 14.47
C VAL A 7 -3.28 10.58 15.73
N ASP A 8 -2.89 9.76 16.67
CA ASP A 8 -2.15 10.14 17.89
C ASP A 8 -0.64 9.90 17.79
N LYS A 9 -0.23 9.12 16.78
CA LYS A 9 1.16 8.85 16.42
C LYS A 9 1.38 8.95 14.93
N TYR A 10 2.61 9.28 14.51
CA TYR A 10 3.04 9.23 13.12
C TYR A 10 4.52 8.89 13.03
N TYR A 11 4.89 8.03 12.07
CA TYR A 11 6.27 7.60 11.87
C TYR A 11 6.85 8.18 10.58
N LEU A 12 8.06 8.74 10.67
CA LEU A 12 8.81 9.28 9.54
C LEU A 12 10.20 8.63 9.43
N ALA A 13 10.69 8.53 8.21
CA ALA A 13 12.12 8.41 7.96
C ALA A 13 12.82 9.77 8.12
N VAL A 14 14.13 9.74 8.32
CA VAL A 14 14.95 10.97 8.28
C VAL A 14 14.86 11.60 6.89
N GLY A 15 14.58 12.89 6.82
CA GLY A 15 14.42 13.66 5.58
C GLY A 15 13.07 13.46 4.88
N GLU A 16 12.16 12.68 5.45
CA GLU A 16 10.80 12.52 4.94
C GLU A 16 9.93 13.68 5.38
N LYS A 17 9.07 14.14 4.45
CA LYS A 17 8.01 15.09 4.71
C LYS A 17 6.65 14.43 4.60
N ALA A 18 5.71 14.83 5.45
CA ALA A 18 4.34 14.37 5.41
C ALA A 18 3.39 15.44 5.90
N LYS A 19 2.13 15.38 5.47
CA LYS A 19 1.08 16.27 5.96
C LYS A 19 0.24 15.57 7.01
N LEU A 20 0.14 16.15 8.19
CA LEU A 20 -0.77 15.70 9.25
C LEU A 20 -2.17 16.21 8.97
N ASN A 21 -3.12 15.30 8.85
CA ASN A 21 -4.52 15.62 8.68
C ASN A 21 -5.19 15.80 10.05
N TYR A 22 -6.08 16.77 10.12
CA TYR A 22 -6.80 17.13 11.34
C TYR A 22 -8.22 17.60 11.05
N SER A 23 -9.03 17.58 12.06
CA SER A 23 -10.36 18.18 12.06
C SER A 23 -10.40 19.33 13.07
N ALA A 24 -10.87 20.48 12.64
CA ALA A 24 -11.01 21.65 13.51
C ALA A 24 -12.38 22.32 13.31
N ILE A 25 -13.08 22.54 14.40
CA ILE A 25 -14.29 23.39 14.46
C ILE A 25 -13.90 24.64 15.22
N VAL A 26 -13.50 25.67 14.49
CA VAL A 26 -13.11 26.99 15.04
C VAL A 26 -14.29 27.96 14.88
N VAL A 27 -14.66 28.65 15.95
CA VAL A 27 -15.71 29.67 15.94
C VAL A 27 -15.05 31.03 16.10
N GLY A 28 -15.16 31.90 15.09
CA GLY A 28 -14.58 33.23 15.04
C GLY A 28 -13.28 33.27 14.20
N GLU A 29 -12.59 34.39 14.20
CA GLU A 29 -11.32 34.60 13.48
C GLU A 29 -10.12 33.94 14.19
N GLY A 30 -10.25 32.65 14.53
CA GLY A 30 -9.19 31.91 15.19
C GLY A 30 -8.11 31.47 14.19
N HIS A 31 -6.87 31.87 14.43
CA HIS A 31 -5.72 31.33 13.71
C HIS A 31 -5.27 30.02 14.35
N LEU A 32 -5.00 29.02 13.52
CA LEU A 32 -4.41 27.76 13.96
C LEU A 32 -2.88 27.90 14.04
N ASN A 33 -2.34 27.56 15.19
CA ASN A 33 -0.89 27.66 15.45
C ASN A 33 -0.30 26.27 15.58
N TRP A 34 0.75 26.01 14.79
CA TRP A 34 1.51 24.78 14.81
C TRP A 34 2.80 24.96 15.59
N SER A 35 3.20 23.93 16.33
CA SER A 35 4.49 23.91 17.03
C SER A 35 5.03 22.49 17.19
N SER A 36 6.34 22.36 17.23
CA SER A 36 7.04 21.12 17.59
C SER A 36 7.81 21.30 18.89
N GLU A 37 7.76 20.33 19.79
CA GLU A 37 8.49 20.38 21.06
C GLU A 37 10.00 20.32 20.84
N LYS A 38 10.45 19.57 19.82
CA LYS A 38 11.86 19.38 19.45
C LYS A 38 12.05 19.59 17.96
N GLU A 39 12.26 20.82 17.56
CA GLU A 39 12.42 21.25 16.16
C GLU A 39 13.65 20.62 15.47
N ASP A 40 14.67 20.20 16.23
CA ASP A 40 15.85 19.49 15.75
C ASP A 40 15.55 18.02 15.38
N ILE A 41 14.47 17.47 15.88
CA ILE A 41 13.99 16.11 15.55
C ILE A 41 12.89 16.16 14.48
N VAL A 42 11.88 17.00 14.70
CA VAL A 42 10.75 17.19 13.79
C VAL A 42 10.46 18.68 13.65
N SER A 43 10.53 19.21 12.45
CA SER A 43 10.02 20.55 12.15
C SER A 43 8.58 20.48 11.65
N VAL A 44 7.80 21.55 11.87
CA VAL A 44 6.42 21.65 11.37
C VAL A 44 6.15 23.04 10.81
N SER A 45 5.47 23.08 9.66
CA SER A 45 4.98 24.31 9.03
C SER A 45 3.64 24.04 8.37
N GLU A 46 2.59 24.72 8.80
CA GLU A 46 1.23 24.63 8.22
C GLU A 46 0.72 23.17 8.04
N GLY A 47 1.05 22.30 8.98
CA GLY A 47 0.66 20.89 8.97
C GLY A 47 1.61 19.95 8.22
N GLU A 48 2.58 20.48 7.49
CA GLU A 48 3.67 19.67 6.94
C GLU A 48 4.73 19.46 8.01
N ILE A 49 5.01 18.21 8.32
CA ILE A 49 6.08 17.78 9.22
C ILE A 49 7.27 17.24 8.43
N GLU A 50 8.48 17.43 8.94
CA GLU A 50 9.71 16.88 8.37
C GLU A 50 10.56 16.23 9.46
N GLY A 51 10.96 14.97 9.25
CA GLY A 51 11.90 14.27 10.12
C GLY A 51 13.33 14.79 9.90
N LYS A 52 13.93 15.39 10.92
CA LYS A 52 15.29 15.96 10.85
C LYS A 52 16.35 15.02 11.37
N SER A 53 16.09 14.38 12.50
CA SER A 53 16.99 13.42 13.15
C SER A 53 16.21 12.35 13.89
N LEU A 54 16.87 11.22 14.18
CA LEU A 54 16.25 10.13 14.93
C LEU A 54 15.78 10.58 16.31
N GLY A 55 14.59 10.16 16.69
CA GLY A 55 14.00 10.46 17.98
C GLY A 55 12.51 10.72 17.91
N THR A 56 11.96 11.38 18.92
CA THR A 56 10.54 11.68 19.02
C THR A 56 10.31 13.15 19.35
N SER A 57 9.25 13.73 18.80
CA SER A 57 8.78 15.06 19.16
C SER A 57 7.26 15.10 19.17
N LYS A 58 6.67 15.81 20.11
CA LYS A 58 5.25 16.15 20.05
C LYS A 58 5.04 17.33 19.11
N VAL A 59 4.14 17.16 18.18
CA VAL A 59 3.62 18.23 17.31
C VAL A 59 2.25 18.63 17.81
N SER A 60 2.02 19.92 17.93
CA SER A 60 0.81 20.48 18.52
C SER A 60 0.12 21.43 17.55
N LEU A 61 -1.19 21.41 17.58
CA LEU A 61 -2.07 22.36 16.90
C LEU A 61 -3.00 23.02 17.90
N SER A 62 -3.01 24.35 17.96
CA SER A 62 -3.86 25.11 18.88
C SER A 62 -4.60 26.23 18.17
N ASP A 63 -5.78 26.60 18.71
CA ASP A 63 -6.63 27.68 18.17
C ASP A 63 -6.44 29.06 18.87
N GLY A 64 -5.45 29.18 19.73
CA GLY A 64 -5.21 30.39 20.51
C GLY A 64 -6.21 30.63 21.66
N THR A 65 -7.27 29.80 21.78
CA THR A 65 -8.27 29.91 22.86
C THR A 65 -8.08 28.90 23.98
N GLY A 66 -6.94 28.21 24.00
CA GLY A 66 -6.60 27.17 24.98
C GLY A 66 -6.97 25.76 24.53
N LYS A 67 -7.53 25.56 23.33
CA LYS A 67 -7.75 24.25 22.77
C LYS A 67 -6.53 23.80 21.98
N LYS A 68 -6.13 22.56 22.22
CA LYS A 68 -4.89 21.99 21.69
C LYS A 68 -5.13 20.53 21.34
N ALA A 69 -4.59 20.10 20.22
CA ALA A 69 -4.37 18.69 19.88
C ALA A 69 -2.89 18.39 19.76
N GLU A 70 -2.50 17.17 20.07
CA GLU A 70 -1.11 16.72 20.01
C GLU A 70 -1.02 15.40 19.26
N VAL A 71 0.09 15.23 18.56
CA VAL A 71 0.47 13.98 17.89
C VAL A 71 1.94 13.70 18.21
N LEU A 72 2.25 12.45 18.57
CA LEU A 72 3.64 12.02 18.76
C LEU A 72 4.23 11.64 17.40
N VAL A 73 5.23 12.36 16.96
CA VAL A 73 5.96 12.04 15.74
C VAL A 73 7.26 11.34 16.08
N ILE A 74 7.47 10.18 15.47
CA ILE A 74 8.63 9.31 15.70
C ILE A 74 9.43 9.24 14.42
N VAL A 75 10.68 9.71 14.45
CA VAL A 75 11.63 9.59 13.34
C VAL A 75 12.49 8.35 13.58
N THR A 76 12.43 7.40 12.65
CA THR A 76 13.04 6.08 12.77
C THR A 76 13.92 5.74 11.57
N ASP A 77 14.94 4.92 11.78
CA ASP A 77 15.80 4.34 10.76
C ASP A 77 15.25 3.02 10.19
N LEU A 78 14.13 2.53 10.72
CA LEU A 78 13.42 1.38 10.14
C LEU A 78 12.75 1.71 8.80
N LEU A 79 12.41 2.97 8.57
CA LEU A 79 11.79 3.45 7.34
C LEU A 79 12.80 4.15 6.44
N GLU A 80 12.62 4.02 5.14
CA GLU A 80 13.34 4.80 4.15
C GLU A 80 12.54 6.03 3.70
N LYS A 81 13.25 7.10 3.37
CA LYS A 81 12.63 8.22 2.68
C LYS A 81 12.00 7.73 1.38
N PRO A 82 10.71 8.03 1.11
CA PRO A 82 10.00 7.50 -0.05
C PRO A 82 10.56 8.08 -1.35
N VAL A 83 11.38 7.30 -2.03
CA VAL A 83 11.98 7.60 -3.33
C VAL A 83 11.89 6.35 -4.19
N LEU A 84 11.59 6.50 -5.48
CA LEU A 84 11.64 5.38 -6.42
C LEU A 84 13.02 4.75 -6.42
N ASN A 85 13.08 3.48 -6.07
CA ASN A 85 14.31 2.69 -6.02
C ASN A 85 14.04 1.24 -6.43
N ASP A 86 14.36 0.93 -7.67
CA ASP A 86 14.25 -0.42 -8.25
C ASP A 86 15.35 -1.38 -7.77
N LYS A 87 16.38 -0.86 -7.09
CA LYS A 87 17.53 -1.63 -6.60
C LYS A 87 17.37 -2.19 -5.19
N LYS A 88 16.22 -1.98 -4.54
CA LYS A 88 15.95 -2.56 -3.22
C LYS A 88 16.17 -4.08 -3.26
N LYS A 89 16.75 -4.60 -2.21
CA LYS A 89 16.92 -6.05 -2.02
C LYS A 89 15.60 -6.69 -1.63
N PHE A 90 15.45 -7.97 -1.92
CA PHE A 90 14.33 -8.76 -1.39
C PHE A 90 14.43 -8.89 0.13
N LEU A 91 13.27 -8.91 0.78
CA LEU A 91 13.15 -9.11 2.21
C LEU A 91 13.77 -10.44 2.62
N PRO A 92 14.82 -10.45 3.47
CA PRO A 92 15.36 -11.67 4.04
C PRO A 92 14.40 -12.30 5.05
N CYS A 93 14.51 -13.61 5.23
CA CYS A 93 13.78 -14.30 6.30
C CYS A 93 14.18 -13.75 7.67
N LYS A 94 13.18 -13.41 8.49
CA LYS A 94 13.39 -12.89 9.88
C LYS A 94 14.32 -11.68 9.94
N ALA A 95 14.17 -10.77 8.98
CA ALA A 95 14.96 -9.53 8.91
C ALA A 95 14.71 -8.60 10.11
N PHE A 96 13.56 -8.73 10.76
CA PHE A 96 13.12 -7.86 11.85
C PHE A 96 12.80 -8.65 13.12
N THR A 97 12.98 -8.00 14.27
CA THR A 97 12.48 -8.49 15.55
C THR A 97 10.95 -8.37 15.60
N GLU A 98 10.32 -9.02 16.59
CA GLU A 98 8.87 -8.88 16.81
C GLU A 98 8.46 -7.43 17.08
N GLU A 99 9.29 -6.69 17.85
CA GLU A 99 9.06 -5.27 18.16
C GLU A 99 9.17 -4.39 16.92
N GLU A 100 10.18 -4.62 16.07
CA GLU A 100 10.35 -3.90 14.80
C GLU A 100 9.20 -4.21 13.84
N ALA A 101 8.73 -5.46 13.79
CA ALA A 101 7.57 -5.85 12.98
C ALA A 101 6.30 -5.09 13.40
N LEU A 102 6.08 -4.91 14.71
CA LEU A 102 4.96 -4.12 15.24
C LEU A 102 5.08 -2.64 14.88
N VAL A 103 6.28 -2.07 14.87
CA VAL A 103 6.52 -0.68 14.43
C VAL A 103 6.12 -0.49 12.96
N PHE A 104 6.48 -1.41 12.09
CA PHE A 104 6.07 -1.35 10.68
C PHE A 104 4.55 -1.43 10.51
N ASP A 105 3.88 -2.33 11.22
CA ASP A 105 2.42 -2.45 11.17
C ASP A 105 1.74 -1.17 11.68
N GLU A 106 2.21 -0.60 12.78
CA GLU A 106 1.69 0.64 13.34
C GLU A 106 1.96 1.84 12.42
N ALA A 107 3.14 1.90 11.82
CA ALA A 107 3.48 2.95 10.85
C ALA A 107 2.56 2.92 9.61
N LEU A 108 2.27 1.75 9.07
CA LEU A 108 1.32 1.58 7.98
C LEU A 108 -0.08 2.02 8.39
N GLU A 109 -0.57 1.53 9.53
CA GLU A 109 -1.91 1.83 10.03
C GLU A 109 -2.11 3.33 10.28
N THR A 110 -1.14 4.00 10.90
CA THR A 110 -1.24 5.44 11.17
C THR A 110 -1.23 6.27 9.90
N ARG A 111 -0.48 5.87 8.87
CA ARG A 111 -0.48 6.53 7.56
C ARG A 111 -1.83 6.40 6.86
N ILE A 112 -2.43 5.23 6.88
CA ILE A 112 -3.75 4.99 6.32
C ILE A 112 -4.82 5.83 7.04
N LYS A 113 -4.84 5.80 8.36
CA LYS A 113 -5.78 6.60 9.18
C LYS A 113 -5.60 8.10 8.96
N ASN A 114 -4.37 8.56 8.84
CA ASN A 114 -4.10 9.98 8.56
C ASN A 114 -4.70 10.43 7.23
N LYS A 115 -4.69 9.58 6.20
CA LYS A 115 -5.29 9.86 4.89
C LYS A 115 -6.82 9.63 4.85
N GLY A 116 -7.36 8.85 5.78
CA GLY A 116 -8.77 8.45 5.84
C GLY A 116 -9.00 7.07 5.23
N GLU A 117 -9.27 6.08 6.09
CA GLU A 117 -9.57 4.71 5.64
C GLU A 117 -10.70 4.69 4.61
N GLY A 118 -10.55 3.87 3.58
CA GLY A 118 -11.52 3.74 2.49
C GLY A 118 -11.41 4.81 1.41
N SER A 119 -10.50 5.78 1.54
CA SER A 119 -10.24 6.79 0.51
C SER A 119 -9.22 6.32 -0.53
N ARG A 120 -9.25 6.94 -1.70
CA ARG A 120 -8.25 6.77 -2.75
C ARG A 120 -6.86 7.17 -2.24
N ALA A 121 -6.76 8.25 -1.48
CA ALA A 121 -5.51 8.69 -0.86
C ALA A 121 -4.93 7.65 0.11
N ALA A 122 -5.77 6.95 0.88
CA ALA A 122 -5.33 5.87 1.77
C ALA A 122 -4.76 4.68 0.99
N LEU A 123 -5.34 4.32 -0.16
CA LEU A 123 -4.78 3.29 -1.02
C LEU A 123 -3.40 3.68 -1.53
N ILE A 124 -3.24 4.88 -2.04
CA ILE A 124 -1.95 5.35 -2.56
C ILE A 124 -0.91 5.39 -1.46
N GLU A 125 -1.26 5.82 -0.26
CA GLU A 125 -0.37 5.79 0.89
C GLU A 125 0.04 4.36 1.27
N THR A 126 -0.87 3.40 1.20
CA THR A 126 -0.59 1.97 1.42
C THR A 126 0.42 1.43 0.40
N ILE A 127 0.22 1.72 -0.87
CA ILE A 127 1.13 1.33 -1.96
C ILE A 127 2.51 1.96 -1.75
N ARG A 128 2.55 3.25 -1.49
CA ARG A 128 3.81 4.00 -1.26
C ARG A 128 4.57 3.47 -0.06
N PHE A 129 3.88 3.18 1.02
CA PHE A 129 4.50 2.60 2.20
C PHE A 129 5.24 1.32 1.86
N LEU A 130 4.57 0.35 1.22
CA LEU A 130 5.17 -0.94 0.92
C LEU A 130 6.30 -0.86 -0.12
N THR A 131 6.16 0.00 -1.12
CA THR A 131 7.10 0.08 -2.24
C THR A 131 8.25 1.07 -2.03
N LEU A 132 8.02 2.16 -1.28
CA LEU A 132 8.98 3.25 -1.13
C LEU A 132 9.54 3.36 0.28
N SER A 133 8.70 3.33 1.32
CA SER A 133 9.12 3.52 2.71
C SER A 133 9.64 2.26 3.38
N PHE A 134 9.07 1.10 3.05
CA PHE A 134 9.55 -0.19 3.52
C PHE A 134 10.91 -0.50 2.89
N PRO A 135 11.93 -0.94 3.68
CA PRO A 135 13.32 -0.98 3.18
C PRO A 135 13.64 -2.13 2.22
N TYR A 136 12.71 -3.08 2.05
CA TYR A 136 12.90 -4.24 1.19
C TYR A 136 11.79 -4.39 0.16
N LYS A 137 12.04 -5.19 -0.89
CA LYS A 137 11.00 -5.67 -1.80
C LYS A 137 10.36 -6.94 -1.24
N ILE A 138 9.05 -7.04 -1.37
CA ILE A 138 8.32 -8.27 -1.11
C ILE A 138 8.43 -9.17 -2.34
N SER A 139 8.76 -10.43 -2.10
CA SER A 139 8.91 -11.43 -3.16
C SER A 139 7.58 -11.79 -3.80
N TYR A 140 7.66 -12.28 -5.03
CA TYR A 140 6.51 -12.88 -5.70
C TYR A 140 6.20 -14.26 -5.08
N PHE A 141 4.94 -14.46 -4.70
CA PHE A 141 4.46 -15.73 -4.19
C PHE A 141 3.36 -16.29 -5.09
N TYR A 142 3.65 -17.37 -5.79
CA TYR A 142 2.85 -17.88 -6.91
C TYR A 142 1.37 -18.11 -6.59
N GLU A 143 1.04 -18.59 -5.41
CA GLU A 143 -0.34 -18.89 -5.04
C GLU A 143 -1.08 -17.71 -4.43
N ASN A 144 -0.72 -16.51 -4.85
CA ASN A 144 -1.40 -15.31 -4.42
C ASN A 144 -1.34 -15.11 -2.90
N GLY A 145 -0.26 -15.55 -2.30
CA GLY A 145 -0.09 -15.52 -0.87
C GLY A 145 -1.01 -16.48 -0.09
N ARG A 146 -1.54 -17.49 -0.72
CA ARG A 146 -2.42 -18.46 -0.03
C ARG A 146 -1.67 -19.24 1.02
N LEU A 147 -2.20 -19.19 2.23
CA LEU A 147 -1.69 -19.95 3.36
C LEU A 147 -2.73 -20.93 3.93
N THR A 148 -3.79 -21.22 3.20
CA THR A 148 -4.79 -22.20 3.62
C THR A 148 -4.76 -23.46 2.75
N GLN A 149 -5.20 -24.59 3.30
CA GLN A 149 -5.26 -25.86 2.56
C GLN A 149 -6.30 -25.85 1.44
N ASN A 150 -7.24 -24.95 1.51
CA ASN A 150 -8.29 -24.86 0.52
C ASN A 150 -7.82 -24.00 -0.64
N ASN A 151 -7.46 -24.64 -1.73
CA ASN A 151 -7.23 -23.96 -3.00
C ASN A 151 -8.57 -23.44 -3.55
N VAL A 152 -9.13 -22.43 -2.93
CA VAL A 152 -10.48 -21.94 -3.19
C VAL A 152 -10.43 -20.75 -4.11
N ARG A 153 -10.03 -21.02 -5.33
CA ARG A 153 -10.07 -20.02 -6.41
C ARG A 153 -11.46 -19.45 -6.65
N ASN A 154 -12.47 -20.24 -6.32
CA ASN A 154 -13.86 -19.96 -6.69
C ASN A 154 -14.66 -19.23 -5.60
N LYS A 155 -14.05 -18.90 -4.46
CA LYS A 155 -14.74 -18.15 -3.41
C LYS A 155 -14.39 -16.67 -3.48
N ALA A 156 -15.43 -15.88 -3.55
CA ALA A 156 -15.36 -14.43 -3.77
C ALA A 156 -14.86 -13.62 -2.57
N ASP A 157 -14.77 -14.21 -1.40
CA ASP A 157 -14.66 -13.54 -0.10
C ASP A 157 -13.29 -13.66 0.57
N GLY A 158 -12.24 -13.89 -0.21
CA GLY A 158 -10.86 -13.90 0.28
C GLY A 158 -10.43 -15.16 1.01
N GLU A 159 -11.29 -16.18 1.07
CA GLU A 159 -10.97 -17.43 1.72
C GLU A 159 -9.82 -18.14 1.00
N GLY A 160 -8.74 -18.38 1.72
CA GLY A 160 -7.55 -19.03 1.20
C GLY A 160 -6.47 -18.09 0.64
N ARG A 161 -6.64 -16.77 0.78
CA ARG A 161 -5.66 -15.75 0.37
C ARG A 161 -5.15 -14.94 1.54
N TYR A 162 -4.13 -14.09 1.30
CA TYR A 162 -3.67 -13.11 2.28
C TYR A 162 -4.69 -11.99 2.46
N TYR A 163 -5.62 -12.26 3.30
CA TYR A 163 -6.65 -11.33 3.66
C TYR A 163 -6.43 -10.87 5.10
N HIS A 164 -5.50 -9.93 5.28
CA HIS A 164 -5.11 -9.49 6.61
C HIS A 164 -4.69 -8.04 6.63
N LYS A 165 -4.76 -7.44 7.79
CA LYS A 165 -4.23 -6.11 8.07
C LYS A 165 -2.75 -6.19 8.45
N GLY A 166 -1.96 -5.22 7.94
CA GLY A 166 -0.54 -5.09 8.23
C GLY A 166 0.36 -5.99 7.40
N LEU A 167 1.61 -6.12 7.82
CA LEU A 167 2.65 -6.86 7.12
C LEU A 167 2.90 -8.22 7.78
N PHE A 168 3.13 -9.23 6.98
CA PHE A 168 3.49 -10.58 7.44
C PHE A 168 4.98 -10.65 7.84
N LEU A 169 5.37 -9.92 8.91
CA LEU A 169 6.76 -9.86 9.37
C LEU A 169 7.04 -10.66 10.65
N SER A 170 6.00 -11.23 11.28
CA SER A 170 6.07 -11.88 12.58
C SER A 170 5.36 -13.24 12.56
N GLU A 171 5.91 -14.27 13.23
CA GLU A 171 5.30 -15.59 13.36
C GLU A 171 4.07 -15.57 14.28
N ASN A 172 4.10 -14.78 15.34
CA ASN A 172 3.03 -14.73 16.33
C ASN A 172 1.70 -14.29 15.75
N LYS A 173 1.73 -13.47 14.70
CA LYS A 173 0.52 -12.94 14.06
C LYS A 173 -0.29 -14.00 13.31
N PHE A 174 0.35 -15.09 12.88
CA PHE A 174 -0.23 -16.09 11.97
C PHE A 174 -0.11 -17.53 12.44
N LYS A 175 0.12 -17.74 13.72
CA LYS A 175 0.26 -19.07 14.32
C LYS A 175 -0.94 -19.99 14.11
N ASP A 176 -2.12 -19.41 13.89
CA ASP A 176 -3.38 -20.14 13.71
C ASP A 176 -3.74 -20.38 12.24
N LEU A 177 -2.92 -19.88 11.30
CA LEU A 177 -3.15 -20.13 9.87
C LEU A 177 -2.69 -21.51 9.46
N VAL A 178 -3.58 -22.24 8.80
CA VAL A 178 -3.28 -23.55 8.21
C VAL A 178 -2.75 -23.33 6.80
N ALA A 179 -1.46 -23.61 6.60
CA ALA A 179 -0.79 -23.40 5.32
C ALA A 179 -0.81 -24.64 4.43
N THR A 180 -0.95 -24.46 3.12
CA THR A 180 -0.68 -25.48 2.08
C THR A 180 0.80 -25.69 1.85
N HIS A 181 1.64 -24.90 2.47
CA HIS A 181 3.09 -24.90 2.37
C HIS A 181 3.69 -25.18 3.75
N LYS A 182 4.85 -25.77 3.77
CA LYS A 182 5.61 -26.01 5.00
C LYS A 182 6.63 -24.89 5.21
N GLY A 183 6.57 -24.25 6.36
CA GLY A 183 7.49 -23.17 6.76
C GLY A 183 6.79 -22.07 7.51
N PRO A 184 7.55 -21.06 7.99
CA PRO A 184 7.00 -19.89 8.68
C PRO A 184 6.11 -19.05 7.75
N ALA A 185 4.98 -18.57 8.25
CA ALA A 185 4.08 -17.69 7.50
C ALA A 185 4.54 -16.23 7.45
N ILE A 186 5.84 -16.00 7.37
CA ILE A 186 6.48 -14.68 7.34
C ILE A 186 6.93 -14.36 5.93
N TRP A 187 6.65 -13.16 5.44
CA TRP A 187 7.18 -12.72 4.16
C TRP A 187 8.72 -12.81 4.12
N GLY A 188 9.25 -13.28 3.00
CA GLY A 188 10.68 -13.47 2.79
C GLY A 188 11.23 -14.80 3.31
N CYS A 189 10.53 -15.51 4.22
CA CYS A 189 10.97 -16.81 4.69
C CYS A 189 10.69 -17.91 3.68
N PRO A 190 11.58 -18.92 3.55
CA PRO A 190 11.37 -20.02 2.61
C PRO A 190 10.14 -20.83 3.00
N LEU A 191 9.30 -21.07 2.00
CA LEU A 191 8.19 -22.02 2.06
C LEU A 191 8.50 -23.22 1.18
N THR A 192 8.14 -24.41 1.64
CA THR A 192 8.24 -25.65 0.85
C THR A 192 6.86 -25.98 0.28
N ASN A 193 6.76 -26.03 -1.03
CA ASN A 193 5.54 -26.43 -1.71
C ASN A 193 5.21 -27.91 -1.39
N LEU A 194 3.97 -28.21 -1.03
CA LEU A 194 3.51 -29.56 -0.72
C LEU A 194 2.76 -30.22 -1.87
N GLU A 195 2.26 -29.41 -2.82
CA GLU A 195 1.39 -29.85 -3.91
C GLU A 195 2.04 -29.62 -5.29
N ASP A 196 1.55 -30.33 -6.30
CA ASP A 196 1.97 -30.12 -7.69
C ASP A 196 1.15 -28.98 -8.32
N HIS A 197 1.80 -27.86 -8.59
CA HIS A 197 1.24 -26.70 -9.28
C HIS A 197 1.90 -26.49 -10.66
N GLY A 198 2.16 -27.54 -11.39
CA GLY A 198 2.76 -27.46 -12.70
C GLY A 198 4.19 -26.93 -12.67
N LYS A 199 4.37 -25.61 -12.70
CA LYS A 199 5.68 -24.96 -12.62
C LYS A 199 6.39 -25.20 -11.28
N TYR A 200 5.64 -25.27 -10.19
CA TYR A 200 6.17 -25.48 -8.84
C TYR A 200 5.86 -26.92 -8.40
N LYS A 201 6.88 -27.76 -8.40
CA LYS A 201 6.77 -29.17 -8.01
C LYS A 201 6.80 -29.34 -6.48
N PRO A 202 6.22 -30.42 -5.94
CA PRO A 202 6.37 -30.78 -4.54
C PRO A 202 7.83 -30.76 -4.11
N GLY A 203 8.11 -30.17 -2.94
CA GLY A 203 9.46 -30.00 -2.43
C GLY A 203 10.20 -28.73 -2.91
N SER A 204 9.66 -28.00 -3.90
CA SER A 204 10.23 -26.72 -4.32
C SER A 204 10.15 -25.70 -3.18
N LYS A 205 11.19 -24.86 -3.06
CA LYS A 205 11.27 -23.81 -2.05
C LYS A 205 11.23 -22.45 -2.73
N TYR A 206 10.50 -21.52 -2.15
CA TYR A 206 10.44 -20.13 -2.58
C TYR A 206 10.10 -19.19 -1.43
N PRO A 207 10.49 -17.91 -1.48
CA PRO A 207 10.16 -16.94 -0.45
C PRO A 207 8.65 -16.66 -0.42
N ASN A 208 8.09 -16.53 0.77
CA ASN A 208 6.72 -16.10 0.95
C ASN A 208 6.57 -14.61 0.60
N GLY A 209 5.50 -14.26 -0.08
CA GLY A 209 5.22 -12.90 -0.51
C GLY A 209 3.83 -12.76 -1.11
N LEU A 210 3.70 -11.99 -2.17
CA LEU A 210 2.44 -11.70 -2.85
C LEU A 210 2.59 -11.91 -4.36
N ASP A 211 1.59 -12.51 -5.02
CA ASP A 211 1.47 -12.42 -6.48
C ASP A 211 0.71 -11.14 -6.88
N CYS A 212 0.40 -11.00 -8.17
CA CYS A 212 -0.19 -9.77 -8.70
C CYS A 212 -1.54 -9.43 -8.05
N SER A 213 -2.48 -10.36 -8.03
CA SER A 213 -3.80 -10.14 -7.43
C SER A 213 -3.76 -10.15 -5.91
N GLY A 214 -2.84 -10.90 -5.30
CA GLY A 214 -2.60 -10.86 -3.86
C GLY A 214 -2.12 -9.51 -3.38
N PHE A 215 -1.22 -8.87 -4.12
CA PHE A 215 -0.78 -7.51 -3.81
C PHE A 215 -1.92 -6.49 -3.92
N VAL A 216 -2.69 -6.53 -5.00
CA VAL A 216 -3.83 -5.62 -5.20
C VAL A 216 -4.87 -5.80 -4.09
N THR A 217 -5.25 -7.04 -3.79
CA THR A 217 -6.20 -7.36 -2.71
C THR A 217 -5.69 -6.88 -1.35
N TRP A 218 -4.42 -7.15 -1.05
CA TRP A 218 -3.79 -6.71 0.19
C TRP A 218 -3.78 -5.17 0.31
N ALA A 219 -3.42 -4.46 -0.76
CA ALA A 219 -3.35 -3.00 -0.75
C ALA A 219 -4.72 -2.36 -0.52
N LEU A 220 -5.76 -2.82 -1.25
CA LEU A 220 -7.13 -2.35 -1.09
C LEU A 220 -7.66 -2.63 0.33
N TYR A 221 -7.50 -3.87 0.82
CA TYR A 221 -7.98 -4.25 2.14
C TYR A 221 -7.32 -3.45 3.27
N ASN A 222 -6.00 -3.26 3.23
CA ASN A 222 -5.31 -2.43 4.21
C ASN A 222 -5.75 -0.96 4.16
N ALA A 223 -6.03 -0.43 2.99
CA ALA A 223 -6.56 0.92 2.83
C ALA A 223 -8.02 1.09 3.30
N GLY A 224 -8.69 0.00 3.67
CA GLY A 224 -10.09 0.03 4.13
C GLY A 224 -11.12 -0.22 3.04
N ILE A 225 -10.70 -0.73 1.87
CA ILE A 225 -11.58 -1.08 0.75
C ILE A 225 -11.64 -2.61 0.64
N ASP A 226 -12.71 -3.20 1.14
CA ASP A 226 -12.93 -4.65 1.10
C ASP A 226 -13.73 -5.04 -0.13
N VAL A 227 -13.02 -5.33 -1.21
CA VAL A 227 -13.61 -5.81 -2.48
C VAL A 227 -13.63 -7.34 -2.57
N GLY A 228 -13.19 -8.03 -1.52
CA GLY A 228 -13.06 -9.47 -1.50
C GLY A 228 -11.78 -9.97 -2.22
N ASP A 229 -11.74 -11.27 -2.47
CA ASP A 229 -10.62 -11.94 -3.11
C ASP A 229 -10.65 -11.73 -4.63
N ILE A 230 -9.79 -10.84 -5.13
CA ILE A 230 -9.72 -10.51 -6.55
C ILE A 230 -8.74 -11.44 -7.25
N GLY A 231 -9.19 -12.07 -8.33
CA GLY A 231 -8.32 -12.76 -9.28
C GLY A 231 -7.74 -11.82 -10.34
N ALA A 232 -6.82 -12.35 -11.13
CA ALA A 232 -6.19 -11.63 -12.25
C ALA A 232 -6.79 -12.01 -13.61
N GLY A 233 -7.96 -12.67 -13.62
CA GLY A 233 -8.64 -13.14 -14.82
C GLY A 233 -9.77 -12.23 -15.28
N ILE A 234 -10.54 -12.77 -16.20
CA ILE A 234 -11.84 -12.25 -16.65
C ILE A 234 -12.77 -13.45 -16.77
N ASP A 235 -12.88 -14.24 -15.71
CA ASP A 235 -13.68 -15.45 -15.67
C ASP A 235 -15.01 -15.16 -14.95
N PRO A 236 -16.16 -15.35 -15.61
CA PRO A 236 -17.45 -15.06 -14.99
C PRO A 236 -17.80 -15.99 -13.80
N ASN A 237 -17.04 -17.06 -13.60
CA ASN A 237 -17.28 -17.99 -12.50
C ASN A 237 -16.42 -17.74 -11.26
N VAL A 238 -15.51 -16.79 -11.31
CA VAL A 238 -14.66 -16.41 -10.19
C VAL A 238 -14.66 -14.89 -10.04
N LYS A 239 -14.58 -14.39 -8.82
CA LYS A 239 -14.41 -12.97 -8.60
C LYS A 239 -13.01 -12.54 -9.01
N ASP A 240 -12.91 -11.72 -10.00
CA ASP A 240 -11.64 -11.18 -10.50
C ASP A 240 -11.79 -9.70 -10.90
N MET A 241 -10.80 -9.15 -11.60
CA MET A 241 -10.79 -7.73 -11.91
C MET A 241 -11.99 -7.25 -12.75
N SER A 242 -12.63 -8.12 -13.50
CA SER A 242 -13.81 -7.76 -14.31
C SER A 242 -15.07 -7.49 -13.48
N ASP A 243 -15.08 -7.95 -12.23
CA ASP A 243 -16.22 -7.80 -11.31
C ASP A 243 -16.11 -6.56 -10.41
N ILE A 244 -15.04 -5.77 -10.54
CA ILE A 244 -14.76 -4.64 -9.68
C ILE A 244 -14.63 -3.37 -10.50
N GLY A 245 -15.44 -2.38 -10.15
CA GLY A 245 -15.45 -1.10 -10.85
C GLY A 245 -16.01 -1.19 -12.26
N GLU A 246 -15.69 -0.21 -13.04
CA GLU A 246 -16.11 -0.10 -14.45
C GLU A 246 -14.92 -0.34 -15.38
N MET A 247 -14.96 -1.44 -16.13
CA MET A 247 -13.87 -1.86 -17.00
C MET A 247 -13.90 -1.15 -18.35
N HIS A 248 -12.79 -0.54 -18.73
CA HIS A 248 -12.57 0.12 -20.02
C HIS A 248 -11.37 -0.47 -20.75
N THR A 249 -11.46 -0.58 -22.07
CA THR A 249 -10.32 -0.98 -22.89
C THR A 249 -9.23 0.10 -22.86
N LEU A 250 -8.00 -0.30 -22.59
CA LEU A 250 -6.85 0.61 -22.62
C LEU A 250 -6.44 0.89 -24.06
N THR A 251 -6.87 2.04 -24.57
CA THR A 251 -6.41 2.60 -25.84
C THR A 251 -5.51 3.80 -25.60
N TYR A 252 -4.78 4.24 -26.62
CA TYR A 252 -3.99 5.47 -26.51
C TYR A 252 -4.86 6.68 -26.16
N ASP A 253 -6.04 6.80 -26.79
CA ASP A 253 -6.96 7.91 -26.54
C ASP A 253 -7.51 7.86 -25.10
N TYR A 254 -7.88 6.67 -24.62
CA TYR A 254 -8.34 6.50 -23.24
C TYR A 254 -7.25 6.81 -22.22
N ALA A 255 -6.03 6.34 -22.45
CA ALA A 255 -4.89 6.63 -21.57
C ALA A 255 -4.53 8.12 -21.50
N ASN A 256 -4.89 8.90 -22.52
CA ASN A 256 -4.68 10.34 -22.59
C ASN A 256 -5.93 11.17 -22.22
N SER A 257 -7.00 10.54 -21.78
CA SER A 257 -8.19 11.19 -21.26
C SER A 257 -8.06 11.46 -19.74
N ASP A 258 -9.02 12.20 -19.21
CA ASP A 258 -9.20 12.47 -17.79
C ASP A 258 -10.27 11.56 -17.15
N ASP A 259 -10.60 10.44 -17.79
CA ASP A 259 -11.69 9.57 -17.36
C ASP A 259 -11.29 8.53 -16.31
N TYR A 260 -10.02 8.33 -16.07
CA TYR A 260 -9.49 7.44 -15.03
C TYR A 260 -8.52 8.18 -14.11
N HIS A 261 -8.29 7.62 -12.91
CA HIS A 261 -7.57 8.30 -11.84
C HIS A 261 -6.53 7.39 -11.17
N VAL A 262 -5.59 8.04 -10.50
CA VAL A 262 -4.66 7.34 -9.60
C VAL A 262 -5.46 6.57 -8.56
N GLY A 263 -5.13 5.30 -8.34
CA GLY A 263 -5.89 4.38 -7.50
C GLY A 263 -6.83 3.44 -8.27
N ASP A 264 -6.98 3.61 -9.58
CA ASP A 264 -7.71 2.67 -10.42
C ASP A 264 -6.87 1.43 -10.74
N LEU A 265 -7.55 0.33 -11.11
CA LEU A 265 -6.89 -0.89 -11.57
C LEU A 265 -6.40 -0.73 -13.01
N ILE A 266 -5.25 -1.32 -13.29
CA ILE A 266 -4.77 -1.53 -14.65
C ILE A 266 -4.39 -2.99 -14.81
N ALA A 267 -4.81 -3.63 -15.90
CA ALA A 267 -4.73 -5.07 -15.99
C ALA A 267 -4.70 -5.60 -17.42
N ARG A 268 -4.41 -6.88 -17.50
CA ARG A 268 -4.68 -7.75 -18.65
C ARG A 268 -5.13 -9.10 -18.13
N TRP A 269 -5.59 -9.98 -18.99
CA TRP A 269 -5.85 -11.34 -18.59
C TRP A 269 -4.60 -11.99 -17.97
N GLY A 270 -4.71 -12.47 -16.75
CA GLY A 270 -3.63 -13.09 -16.00
C GLY A 270 -2.69 -12.14 -15.24
N HIS A 271 -2.94 -10.82 -15.27
CA HIS A 271 -2.19 -9.84 -14.48
C HIS A 271 -3.05 -8.64 -14.10
N THR A 272 -2.91 -8.20 -12.87
CA THR A 272 -3.56 -6.99 -12.35
C THR A 272 -2.58 -6.15 -11.53
N ALA A 273 -2.76 -4.85 -11.57
CA ALA A 273 -1.92 -3.86 -10.93
C ALA A 273 -2.75 -2.62 -10.55
N LEU A 274 -2.14 -1.67 -9.88
CA LEU A 274 -2.75 -0.41 -9.46
C LEU A 274 -2.00 0.78 -10.07
N ILE A 275 -2.73 1.80 -10.50
CA ILE A 275 -2.14 3.07 -10.90
C ILE A 275 -1.81 3.84 -9.63
N ALA A 276 -0.53 3.95 -9.31
CA ALA A 276 -0.02 4.58 -8.09
C ALA A 276 0.32 6.06 -8.26
N GLY A 277 0.44 6.52 -9.50
CA GLY A 277 0.72 7.91 -9.83
C GLY A 277 0.58 8.19 -11.32
N LYS A 278 0.46 9.46 -11.66
CA LYS A 278 0.39 9.95 -13.04
C LYS A 278 1.01 11.34 -13.11
N ASP A 279 1.88 11.56 -14.06
CA ASP A 279 2.38 12.89 -14.41
C ASP A 279 2.07 13.19 -15.90
N ASP A 280 2.63 14.26 -16.44
CA ASP A 280 2.38 14.68 -17.83
C ASP A 280 2.87 13.68 -18.90
N GLN A 281 3.72 12.73 -18.51
CA GLN A 281 4.38 11.79 -19.44
C GLN A 281 4.18 10.33 -19.08
N TYR A 282 4.02 10.01 -17.77
CA TYR A 282 4.15 8.66 -17.26
C TYR A 282 3.00 8.27 -16.34
N LEU A 283 2.65 6.99 -16.40
CA LEU A 283 1.95 6.29 -15.33
C LEU A 283 2.98 5.60 -14.43
N TYR A 284 2.72 5.63 -13.14
CA TYR A 284 3.45 4.90 -12.11
C TYR A 284 2.58 3.73 -11.67
N ILE A 285 2.95 2.52 -12.09
CA ILE A 285 2.16 1.32 -11.90
C ILE A 285 2.74 0.49 -10.78
N ALA A 286 1.95 0.26 -9.74
CA ALA A 286 2.30 -0.62 -8.64
C ALA A 286 1.83 -2.04 -8.93
N GLU A 287 2.76 -2.99 -8.91
CA GLU A 287 2.52 -4.37 -9.30
C GLU A 287 3.39 -5.36 -8.54
N SER A 288 2.99 -6.62 -8.52
CA SER A 288 3.86 -7.73 -8.11
C SER A 288 4.08 -8.67 -9.29
N LEU A 289 5.35 -8.85 -9.63
CA LEU A 289 5.84 -9.79 -10.63
C LEU A 289 7.06 -10.56 -10.07
N LEU A 290 7.72 -11.36 -10.88
CA LEU A 290 8.93 -12.10 -10.47
C LEU A 290 10.04 -11.20 -9.93
N LYS A 291 10.05 -9.93 -10.28
CA LYS A 291 10.94 -8.90 -9.73
C LYS A 291 10.49 -8.37 -8.35
N GLY A 292 9.43 -8.92 -7.79
CA GLY A 292 8.81 -8.50 -6.53
C GLY A 292 7.78 -7.39 -6.67
N VAL A 293 7.27 -6.94 -5.53
CA VAL A 293 6.37 -5.79 -5.45
C VAL A 293 7.14 -4.52 -5.71
N ARG A 294 6.70 -3.74 -6.68
CA ARG A 294 7.41 -2.54 -7.16
C ARG A 294 6.47 -1.51 -7.78
N ILE A 295 6.99 -0.31 -7.99
CA ILE A 295 6.40 0.68 -8.89
C ILE A 295 7.23 0.73 -10.17
N GLU A 296 6.56 0.61 -11.31
CA GLU A 296 7.16 0.78 -12.63
C GLU A 296 6.67 2.08 -13.27
N LYS A 297 7.62 2.83 -13.83
CA LYS A 297 7.34 4.07 -14.57
C LYS A 297 7.21 3.74 -16.05
N VAL A 298 6.03 3.98 -16.65
CA VAL A 298 5.73 3.64 -18.05
C VAL A 298 5.10 4.84 -18.77
N SER A 299 5.61 5.20 -19.94
CA SER A 299 5.05 6.31 -20.73
C SER A 299 3.69 5.97 -21.31
N TYR A 300 2.69 6.82 -21.06
CA TYR A 300 1.39 6.75 -21.74
C TYR A 300 1.30 7.68 -22.96
N LYS A 301 2.27 8.56 -23.14
CA LYS A 301 2.38 9.45 -24.31
C LYS A 301 3.03 8.76 -25.52
N ASN A 302 3.77 7.69 -25.32
CA ASN A 302 4.38 6.93 -26.40
C ASN A 302 3.52 5.72 -26.76
N LYS A 303 2.91 5.75 -27.97
CA LYS A 303 2.08 4.65 -28.49
C LYS A 303 2.78 3.30 -28.57
N ASN A 304 4.12 3.30 -28.64
CA ASN A 304 4.93 2.08 -28.71
C ASN A 304 5.51 1.66 -27.35
N SER A 305 5.08 2.28 -26.27
CA SER A 305 5.56 1.95 -24.93
C SER A 305 5.12 0.56 -24.47
N GLY A 306 5.75 0.08 -23.42
CA GLY A 306 5.37 -1.16 -22.72
C GLY A 306 3.93 -1.13 -22.21
N LEU A 307 3.37 0.06 -21.92
CA LEU A 307 1.99 0.21 -21.44
C LEU A 307 1.00 -0.50 -22.39
N TYR A 308 1.00 -0.13 -23.67
CA TYR A 308 0.05 -0.64 -24.66
C TYR A 308 0.37 -2.05 -25.15
N LYS A 309 1.59 -2.51 -24.92
CA LYS A 309 2.01 -3.88 -25.27
C LYS A 309 1.65 -4.88 -24.18
N TYR A 310 1.59 -4.44 -22.93
CA TYR A 310 1.46 -5.32 -21.79
C TYR A 310 0.09 -5.25 -21.13
N TYR A 311 -0.52 -4.07 -20.99
CA TYR A 311 -1.83 -3.90 -20.36
C TYR A 311 -2.94 -3.77 -21.41
N ALA A 312 -4.14 -4.17 -21.04
CA ALA A 312 -5.31 -4.19 -21.94
C ALA A 312 -6.52 -3.42 -21.40
N TYR A 313 -6.63 -3.25 -20.07
CA TYR A 313 -7.81 -2.68 -19.43
C TYR A 313 -7.44 -1.74 -18.28
N ILE A 314 -8.31 -0.76 -18.05
CA ILE A 314 -8.37 0.03 -16.82
C ILE A 314 -9.76 -0.16 -16.23
N ASN A 315 -9.81 -0.48 -14.92
CA ASN A 315 -11.06 -0.52 -14.17
C ASN A 315 -11.13 0.68 -13.26
N LYS A 316 -12.13 1.53 -13.46
CA LYS A 316 -12.41 2.69 -12.60
C LYS A 316 -13.03 2.20 -11.31
N LEU A 317 -12.45 2.60 -10.19
CA LEU A 317 -12.88 2.18 -8.85
C LEU A 317 -13.63 3.28 -8.09
N ASP A 318 -14.21 4.25 -8.78
CA ASP A 318 -14.87 5.41 -8.13
C ASP A 318 -15.94 5.01 -7.10
N GLU A 319 -16.69 3.95 -7.36
CA GLU A 319 -17.76 3.47 -6.48
C GLU A 319 -17.24 2.69 -5.24
N GLU A 320 -15.98 2.24 -5.27
CA GLU A 320 -15.35 1.50 -4.18
C GLU A 320 -14.78 2.42 -3.09
N TYR A 321 -14.52 3.67 -3.42
CA TYR A 321 -13.94 4.65 -2.51
C TYR A 321 -15.00 5.50 -1.80
N ILE A 322 -14.81 5.75 -0.51
CA ILE A 322 -15.64 6.70 0.26
C ILE A 322 -15.28 8.17 -0.04
N ALA A 323 -14.05 8.40 -0.53
CA ALA A 323 -13.57 9.69 -1.01
C ALA A 323 -12.63 9.45 -2.19
N ASN A 324 -12.85 10.17 -3.29
CA ASN A 324 -12.13 10.01 -4.55
C ASN A 324 -11.12 11.14 -4.77
N ASP A 325 -10.37 11.50 -3.74
CA ASP A 325 -9.31 12.48 -3.86
C ASP A 325 -8.17 11.90 -4.71
N ASP A 326 -7.93 12.50 -5.85
CA ASP A 326 -6.81 12.15 -6.70
C ASP A 326 -5.50 12.50 -6.00
N TYR A 327 -4.59 11.56 -6.05
CA TYR A 327 -3.29 11.70 -5.48
C TYR A 327 -2.25 11.67 -6.60
N LEU A 328 -1.76 12.85 -6.96
CA LEU A 328 -0.68 13.00 -7.93
C LEU A 328 0.61 13.26 -7.18
N GLU A 329 1.60 12.42 -7.38
CA GLU A 329 2.94 12.65 -6.91
C GLU A 329 3.94 12.45 -8.03
N MET A 330 4.87 13.39 -8.12
CA MET A 330 6.09 13.21 -8.90
C MET A 330 7.11 12.49 -8.05
N TRP A 331 7.57 11.41 -8.57
CA TRP A 331 8.48 10.49 -7.87
C TRP A 331 9.93 10.85 -8.08
#